data_797e1956cde43a0951c015915d61643c
#
_entry.id   797e1956cde43a0951c015915d61643c
#
_cell.length_a   1.000
_cell.length_b   1.000
_cell.length_c   1.000
_cell.angle_alpha   90.00
_cell.angle_beta   90.00
_cell.angle_gamma   90.00
#
_symmetry.space_group_name_H-M   'P 1'
#
loop_
_entity.id
_entity.type
_entity.pdbx_description
1 polymer ?
#
loop_
_entity_poly.entity_id
_entity_poly.type
_entity_poly.pdbx_seq_one_letter_code
_entity_poly.pdbx_strand_id
1 'polypeptide(L)'
;MFQKSIMIDIEDYASQAPQYYSENIPGLLEKTLVGQRPGNFLDCGCGDGSLLYGLKKKKCLENWKISAIDLSESRIRRIKLIDPNIHAMVDNVEVLHTVPDQSVDLLVSTQVIEHVDDKKTFQAISRVLKKDGRIYLSTVFKKWYGWYFYRNNGRWVLDPTHLREYYEENQLMGLIFSNGFQVLENRKSLFWFPVADFFVRWAGVANRNFYEKKIVSLLRRIQVPILGYYNWELVLKKL
;
A
#
# COMPACT_ATOMS: atom_id res chain seq x y z
N MET A 1 -27.49 18.87 -5.99
CA MET A 1 -26.36 19.00 -6.91
C MET A 1 -25.59 17.70 -6.81
N PHE A 2 -25.80 16.78 -7.75
CA PHE A 2 -25.25 15.41 -7.68
C PHE A 2 -23.73 15.46 -7.82
N GLN A 3 -23.05 14.92 -6.82
CA GLN A 3 -21.61 14.76 -6.77
C GLN A 3 -21.21 13.77 -7.87
N LYS A 4 -20.64 14.27 -8.97
CA LYS A 4 -19.94 13.42 -9.95
C LYS A 4 -18.74 12.85 -9.21
N SER A 5 -18.84 11.59 -8.72
CA SER A 5 -17.66 10.81 -8.41
C SER A 5 -16.87 10.72 -9.70
N ILE A 6 -15.68 11.27 -9.71
CA ILE A 6 -14.72 11.02 -10.79
C ILE A 6 -14.42 9.54 -10.69
N MET A 7 -15.08 8.72 -11.52
CA MET A 7 -14.65 7.34 -11.73
C MET A 7 -13.31 7.44 -12.46
N ILE A 8 -12.23 7.36 -11.68
CA ILE A 8 -10.89 7.25 -12.23
C ILE A 8 -10.84 5.89 -12.91
N ASP A 9 -10.54 5.88 -14.21
CA ASP A 9 -10.26 4.63 -14.88
C ASP A 9 -9.00 4.03 -14.25
N ILE A 10 -9.16 2.84 -13.66
CA ILE A 10 -8.10 2.16 -12.90
C ILE A 10 -6.93 1.81 -13.81
N GLU A 11 -7.20 1.46 -15.08
CA GLU A 11 -6.14 1.14 -16.03
C GLU A 11 -5.40 2.40 -16.48
N ASP A 12 -6.09 3.52 -16.67
CA ASP A 12 -5.46 4.81 -16.94
C ASP A 12 -4.58 5.24 -15.78
N TYR A 13 -5.07 5.13 -14.54
CA TYR A 13 -4.29 5.41 -13.33
C TYR A 13 -3.06 4.48 -13.23
N ALA A 14 -3.22 3.19 -13.50
CA ALA A 14 -2.13 2.22 -13.48
C ALA A 14 -1.07 2.50 -14.56
N SER A 15 -1.47 3.07 -15.69
CA SER A 15 -0.55 3.43 -16.79
C SER A 15 0.31 4.66 -16.47
N GLN A 16 -0.21 5.59 -15.66
CA GLN A 16 0.46 6.84 -15.31
C GLN A 16 1.44 6.70 -14.15
N ALA A 17 1.34 5.64 -13.36
CA ALA A 17 2.25 5.41 -12.25
C ALA A 17 3.64 5.00 -12.75
N PRO A 18 4.73 5.65 -12.28
CA PRO A 18 6.08 5.25 -12.67
C PRO A 18 6.38 3.85 -12.11
N GLN A 19 6.72 2.93 -13.00
CA GLN A 19 7.08 1.55 -12.66
C GLN A 19 8.49 1.52 -12.08
N TYR A 20 8.61 1.82 -10.81
CA TYR A 20 9.90 1.83 -10.12
C TYR A 20 9.96 0.70 -9.10
N TYR A 21 10.93 -0.20 -9.27
CA TYR A 21 11.21 -1.26 -8.32
C TYR A 21 12.37 -0.86 -7.42
N SER A 22 12.18 -1.03 -6.11
CA SER A 22 13.18 -0.76 -5.10
C SER A 22 13.42 -2.01 -4.26
N GLU A 23 14.66 -2.21 -3.82
CA GLU A 23 14.98 -3.23 -2.81
C GLU A 23 14.64 -2.75 -1.39
N ASN A 24 14.25 -1.48 -1.24
CA ASN A 24 13.84 -0.95 0.05
C ASN A 24 12.46 -1.46 0.42
N ILE A 25 12.37 -2.09 1.57
CA ILE A 25 11.12 -2.53 2.18
C ILE A 25 10.94 -1.85 3.54
N PRO A 26 9.69 -1.66 4.01
CA PRO A 26 9.45 -1.11 5.33
C PRO A 26 10.11 -1.94 6.42
N GLY A 27 10.92 -1.31 7.28
CA GLY A 27 11.67 -2.02 8.32
C GLY A 27 10.76 -2.72 9.34
N LEU A 28 9.55 -2.18 9.58
CA LEU A 28 8.57 -2.83 10.45
C LEU A 28 8.00 -4.10 9.81
N LEU A 29 7.79 -4.12 8.49
CA LEU A 29 7.37 -5.33 7.76
C LEU A 29 8.50 -6.38 7.79
N GLU A 30 9.74 -5.97 7.54
CA GLU A 30 10.90 -6.87 7.61
C GLU A 30 11.01 -7.52 9.00
N LYS A 31 10.90 -6.72 10.07
CA LYS A 31 10.84 -7.20 11.46
C LYS A 31 9.66 -8.16 11.70
N THR A 32 8.50 -7.87 11.09
CA THR A 32 7.31 -8.72 11.24
C THR A 32 7.49 -10.09 10.60
N LEU A 33 8.20 -10.17 9.48
CA LEU A 33 8.49 -11.41 8.77
C LEU A 33 9.53 -12.26 9.50
N VAL A 34 10.51 -11.63 10.14
CA VAL A 34 11.53 -12.32 10.94
C VAL A 34 10.87 -13.04 12.11
N GLY A 35 11.08 -14.34 12.22
CA GLY A 35 10.53 -15.19 13.29
C GLY A 35 9.09 -15.68 13.03
N GLN A 36 8.49 -15.36 11.88
CA GLN A 36 7.26 -16.02 11.44
C GLN A 36 7.57 -17.34 10.72
N ARG A 37 6.73 -18.33 10.95
CA ARG A 37 6.77 -19.57 10.15
C ARG A 37 6.19 -19.29 8.77
N PRO A 38 6.83 -19.75 7.69
CA PRO A 38 6.27 -19.63 6.36
C PRO A 38 4.86 -20.24 6.28
N GLY A 39 3.99 -19.58 5.55
CA GLY A 39 2.59 -19.93 5.35
C GLY A 39 2.06 -19.32 4.08
N ASN A 40 0.80 -18.88 4.09
CA ASN A 40 0.16 -18.19 2.98
C ASN A 40 0.28 -16.68 3.19
N PHE A 41 1.01 -16.04 2.30
CA PHE A 41 1.22 -14.59 2.24
C PHE A 41 0.28 -13.98 1.20
N LEU A 42 -0.38 -12.87 1.54
CA LEU A 42 -1.22 -12.11 0.62
C LEU A 42 -0.77 -10.64 0.58
N ASP A 43 -0.38 -10.15 -0.60
CA ASP A 43 -0.24 -8.71 -0.86
C ASP A 43 -1.57 -8.16 -1.39
N CYS A 44 -2.26 -7.39 -0.55
CA CYS A 44 -3.61 -6.90 -0.78
C CYS A 44 -3.58 -5.46 -1.31
N GLY A 45 -3.82 -5.29 -2.60
CA GLY A 45 -3.56 -4.06 -3.34
C GLY A 45 -2.09 -3.94 -3.73
N CYS A 46 -1.56 -4.97 -4.39
CA CYS A 46 -0.13 -5.12 -4.65
C CYS A 46 0.46 -4.10 -5.64
N GLY A 47 -0.36 -3.33 -6.33
CA GLY A 47 0.09 -2.40 -7.35
C GLY A 47 0.99 -3.08 -8.39
N ASP A 48 2.04 -2.42 -8.80
CA ASP A 48 3.03 -2.95 -9.75
C ASP A 48 3.98 -4.01 -9.16
N GLY A 49 3.79 -4.40 -7.87
CA GLY A 49 4.61 -5.40 -7.19
C GLY A 49 5.95 -4.89 -6.67
N SER A 50 6.12 -3.60 -6.50
CA SER A 50 7.37 -3.01 -5.99
C SER A 50 7.75 -3.60 -4.62
N LEU A 51 6.78 -3.78 -3.72
CA LEU A 51 7.00 -4.41 -2.43
C LEU A 51 7.42 -5.88 -2.56
N LEU A 52 6.69 -6.65 -3.38
CA LEU A 52 7.01 -8.07 -3.63
C LEU A 52 8.39 -8.24 -4.23
N TYR A 53 8.77 -7.34 -5.16
CA TYR A 53 10.12 -7.34 -5.72
C TYR A 53 11.19 -7.17 -4.63
N GLY A 54 11.04 -6.16 -3.74
CA GLY A 54 11.97 -5.91 -2.65
C GLY A 54 12.04 -7.09 -1.67
N LEU A 55 10.90 -7.63 -1.26
CA LEU A 55 10.82 -8.80 -0.36
C LEU A 55 11.50 -10.03 -0.94
N LYS A 56 11.32 -10.28 -2.25
CA LYS A 56 11.99 -11.40 -2.93
C LYS A 56 13.49 -11.19 -3.05
N LYS A 57 13.95 -9.99 -3.43
CA LYS A 57 15.38 -9.67 -3.52
C LYS A 57 16.09 -9.85 -2.18
N LYS A 58 15.43 -9.51 -1.08
CA LYS A 58 15.94 -9.71 0.28
C LYS A 58 15.69 -11.12 0.84
N LYS A 59 15.08 -12.02 0.05
CA LYS A 59 14.75 -13.38 0.46
C LYS A 59 13.85 -13.49 1.70
N CYS A 60 13.04 -12.46 1.96
CA CYS A 60 12.14 -12.42 3.11
C CYS A 60 10.95 -13.37 2.99
N LEU A 61 10.63 -13.82 1.78
CA LEU A 61 9.49 -14.69 1.49
C LEU A 61 9.91 -16.11 1.04
N GLU A 62 11.08 -16.57 1.46
CA GLU A 62 11.49 -17.96 1.19
C GLU A 62 10.51 -18.94 1.86
N ASN A 63 10.07 -19.94 1.09
CA ASN A 63 9.10 -20.96 1.50
C ASN A 63 7.67 -20.44 1.78
N TRP A 64 7.36 -19.18 1.52
CA TRP A 64 5.99 -18.68 1.58
C TRP A 64 5.23 -19.03 0.30
N LYS A 65 3.94 -19.36 0.43
CA LYS A 65 3.00 -19.38 -0.70
C LYS A 65 2.50 -17.96 -0.90
N ILE A 66 2.90 -17.33 -2.01
CA ILE A 66 2.68 -15.91 -2.25
C ILE A 66 1.47 -15.74 -3.16
N SER A 67 0.49 -14.96 -2.69
CA SER A 67 -0.63 -14.45 -3.48
C SER A 67 -0.57 -12.93 -3.52
N ALA A 68 -1.08 -12.35 -4.60
CA ALA A 68 -1.15 -10.90 -4.80
C ALA A 68 -2.46 -10.54 -5.49
N ILE A 69 -3.09 -9.44 -5.07
CA ILE A 69 -4.32 -8.94 -5.69
C ILE A 69 -4.23 -7.44 -5.95
N ASP A 70 -4.82 -7.03 -7.05
CA ASP A 70 -5.06 -5.62 -7.42
C ASP A 70 -6.28 -5.56 -8.37
N LEU A 71 -6.91 -4.40 -8.46
CA LEU A 71 -8.02 -4.18 -9.39
C LEU A 71 -7.56 -4.07 -10.86
N SER A 72 -6.32 -3.64 -11.09
CA SER A 72 -5.77 -3.45 -12.43
C SER A 72 -5.20 -4.75 -13.01
N GLU A 73 -5.76 -5.17 -14.13
CA GLU A 73 -5.26 -6.33 -14.88
C GLU A 73 -3.83 -6.11 -15.38
N SER A 74 -3.51 -4.89 -15.82
CA SER A 74 -2.17 -4.54 -16.28
C SER A 74 -1.12 -4.68 -15.17
N ARG A 75 -1.46 -4.31 -13.94
CA ARG A 75 -0.61 -4.49 -12.76
C ARG A 75 -0.42 -5.97 -12.42
N ILE A 76 -1.49 -6.75 -12.44
CA ILE A 76 -1.42 -8.20 -12.19
C ILE A 76 -0.54 -8.91 -13.24
N ARG A 77 -0.60 -8.51 -14.51
CA ARG A 77 0.33 -9.04 -15.52
C ARG A 77 1.79 -8.75 -15.20
N ARG A 78 2.09 -7.58 -14.62
CA ARG A 78 3.47 -7.21 -14.21
C ARG A 78 3.99 -8.05 -13.04
N ILE A 79 3.12 -8.43 -12.10
CA ILE A 79 3.50 -9.32 -10.99
C ILE A 79 4.08 -10.64 -11.52
N LYS A 80 3.46 -11.22 -12.55
CA LYS A 80 3.93 -12.46 -13.17
C LYS A 80 5.31 -12.34 -13.83
N LEU A 81 5.72 -11.12 -14.21
CA LEU A 81 7.08 -10.86 -14.72
C LEU A 81 8.13 -10.78 -13.59
N ILE A 82 7.70 -10.45 -12.37
CA ILE A 82 8.60 -10.47 -11.20
C ILE A 82 8.87 -11.92 -10.79
N ASP A 83 7.82 -12.72 -10.70
CA ASP A 83 7.91 -14.15 -10.43
C ASP A 83 6.64 -14.87 -10.91
N PRO A 84 6.76 -15.82 -11.86
CA PRO A 84 5.63 -16.58 -12.36
C PRO A 84 4.97 -17.49 -11.31
N ASN A 85 5.65 -17.79 -10.19
CA ASN A 85 5.11 -18.59 -9.10
C ASN A 85 4.20 -17.81 -8.14
N ILE A 86 4.15 -16.48 -8.25
CA ILE A 86 3.20 -15.68 -7.49
C ILE A 86 1.79 -15.91 -8.05
N HIS A 87 0.87 -16.32 -7.17
CA HIS A 87 -0.55 -16.43 -7.52
C HIS A 87 -1.20 -15.05 -7.55
N ALA A 88 -1.08 -14.38 -8.71
CA ALA A 88 -1.57 -13.03 -8.91
C ALA A 88 -2.96 -13.03 -9.55
N MET A 89 -3.92 -12.30 -8.95
CA MET A 89 -5.34 -12.30 -9.32
C MET A 89 -5.89 -10.88 -9.38
N VAL A 90 -6.77 -10.63 -10.35
CA VAL A 90 -7.58 -9.40 -10.35
C VAL A 90 -8.71 -9.58 -9.35
N ASP A 91 -8.74 -8.74 -8.30
CA ASP A 91 -9.78 -8.78 -7.28
C ASP A 91 -9.93 -7.42 -6.60
N ASN A 92 -11.09 -7.22 -5.97
CA ASN A 92 -11.40 -6.03 -5.18
C ASN A 92 -11.06 -6.29 -3.71
N VAL A 93 -10.19 -5.46 -3.13
CA VAL A 93 -9.78 -5.54 -1.71
C VAL A 93 -10.95 -5.37 -0.73
N GLU A 94 -12.06 -4.73 -1.16
CA GLU A 94 -13.27 -4.58 -0.35
C GLU A 94 -14.08 -5.87 -0.21
N VAL A 95 -13.77 -6.89 -1.04
CA VAL A 95 -14.54 -8.15 -1.08
C VAL A 95 -13.65 -9.37 -0.97
N LEU A 96 -12.48 -9.41 -1.67
CA LEU A 96 -11.56 -10.54 -1.70
C LEU A 96 -12.21 -11.84 -2.17
N HIS A 97 -12.97 -11.79 -3.28
CA HIS A 97 -13.72 -12.94 -3.81
C HIS A 97 -12.86 -14.15 -4.13
N THR A 98 -11.64 -13.90 -4.64
CA THR A 98 -10.71 -14.96 -5.08
C THR A 98 -9.95 -15.58 -3.92
N VAL A 99 -10.03 -15.01 -2.71
CA VAL A 99 -9.30 -15.46 -1.53
C VAL A 99 -10.23 -16.25 -0.60
N PRO A 100 -9.94 -17.54 -0.33
CA PRO A 100 -10.76 -18.36 0.56
C PRO A 100 -10.74 -17.85 2.00
N ASP A 101 -11.82 -18.15 2.73
CA ASP A 101 -11.95 -17.83 4.15
C ASP A 101 -10.83 -18.53 4.96
N GLN A 102 -10.34 -17.85 5.98
CA GLN A 102 -9.35 -18.38 6.92
C GLN A 102 -8.17 -19.08 6.25
N SER A 103 -7.70 -18.53 5.14
CA SER A 103 -6.63 -19.12 4.32
C SER A 103 -5.28 -18.40 4.45
N VAL A 104 -5.27 -17.15 4.90
CA VAL A 104 -4.09 -16.27 4.91
C VAL A 104 -3.46 -16.25 6.30
N ASP A 105 -2.13 -16.44 6.36
CA ASP A 105 -1.34 -16.37 7.60
C ASP A 105 -0.78 -14.96 7.84
N LEU A 106 -0.32 -14.30 6.76
CA LEU A 106 0.14 -12.91 6.79
C LEU A 106 -0.42 -12.15 5.60
N LEU A 107 -1.19 -11.10 5.89
CA LEU A 107 -1.68 -10.16 4.90
C LEU A 107 -0.87 -8.85 4.98
N VAL A 108 -0.50 -8.33 3.84
CA VAL A 108 0.15 -7.03 3.72
C VAL A 108 -0.74 -6.11 2.89
N SER A 109 -0.93 -4.87 3.33
CA SER A 109 -1.65 -3.84 2.59
C SER A 109 -0.95 -2.50 2.79
N THR A 110 -0.40 -1.94 1.72
CA THR A 110 0.42 -0.73 1.79
C THR A 110 -0.18 0.39 0.95
N GLN A 111 -0.59 1.48 1.59
CA GLN A 111 -1.17 2.66 0.92
C GLN A 111 -2.38 2.29 0.04
N VAL A 112 -3.31 1.53 0.60
CA VAL A 112 -4.51 1.04 -0.09
C VAL A 112 -5.79 1.52 0.59
N ILE A 113 -5.85 1.41 1.93
CA ILE A 113 -7.08 1.63 2.69
C ILE A 113 -7.63 3.06 2.59
N GLU A 114 -6.78 4.02 2.25
CA GLU A 114 -7.16 5.41 1.97
C GLU A 114 -7.92 5.59 0.66
N HIS A 115 -7.85 4.63 -0.25
CA HIS A 115 -8.47 4.66 -1.58
C HIS A 115 -9.80 3.91 -1.68
N VAL A 116 -10.16 3.12 -0.66
CA VAL A 116 -11.27 2.15 -0.69
C VAL A 116 -12.22 2.35 0.49
N ASP A 117 -13.35 1.63 0.51
CA ASP A 117 -14.22 1.56 1.69
C ASP A 117 -13.52 0.74 2.79
N ASP A 118 -12.99 1.44 3.79
CA ASP A 118 -12.21 0.85 4.87
C ASP A 118 -13.02 -0.15 5.71
N LYS A 119 -14.32 0.08 5.91
CA LYS A 119 -15.20 -0.83 6.67
C LYS A 119 -15.33 -2.16 5.94
N LYS A 120 -15.66 -2.13 4.65
CA LYS A 120 -15.76 -3.33 3.82
C LYS A 120 -14.43 -4.05 3.74
N THR A 121 -13.36 -3.31 3.55
CA THR A 121 -12.01 -3.85 3.46
C THR A 121 -11.62 -4.58 4.74
N PHE A 122 -11.86 -4.02 5.94
CA PHE A 122 -11.58 -4.71 7.20
C PHE A 122 -12.44 -5.94 7.41
N GLN A 123 -13.71 -5.93 6.99
CA GLN A 123 -14.59 -7.11 7.01
C GLN A 123 -14.05 -8.23 6.10
N ALA A 124 -13.65 -7.88 4.86
CA ALA A 124 -13.07 -8.83 3.92
C ALA A 124 -11.74 -9.41 4.44
N ILE A 125 -10.84 -8.55 4.96
CA ILE A 125 -9.59 -8.98 5.57
C ILE A 125 -9.84 -9.91 6.76
N SER A 126 -10.79 -9.56 7.65
CA SER A 126 -11.15 -10.41 8.79
C SER A 126 -11.65 -11.78 8.34
N ARG A 127 -12.41 -11.87 7.24
CA ARG A 127 -12.89 -13.14 6.70
C ARG A 127 -11.76 -14.05 6.22
N VAL A 128 -10.83 -13.51 5.43
CA VAL A 128 -9.78 -14.32 4.76
C VAL A 128 -8.63 -14.70 5.69
N LEU A 129 -8.39 -13.91 6.75
CA LEU A 129 -7.28 -14.15 7.66
C LEU A 129 -7.60 -15.33 8.60
N LYS A 130 -6.62 -16.19 8.81
CA LYS A 130 -6.71 -17.25 9.83
C LYS A 130 -6.78 -16.67 11.24
N LYS A 131 -7.27 -17.43 12.20
CA LYS A 131 -7.08 -17.13 13.62
C LYS A 131 -5.57 -17.02 13.90
N ASP A 132 -5.18 -16.06 14.72
CA ASP A 132 -3.78 -15.71 15.00
C ASP A 132 -2.99 -15.18 13.79
N GLY A 133 -3.59 -15.09 12.61
CA GLY A 133 -3.01 -14.49 11.42
C GLY A 133 -2.68 -13.01 11.64
N ARG A 134 -1.69 -12.50 10.91
CA ARG A 134 -1.20 -11.12 11.07
C ARG A 134 -1.47 -10.26 9.85
N ILE A 135 -1.57 -8.96 10.12
CA ILE A 135 -1.64 -7.92 9.09
C ILE A 135 -0.48 -6.96 9.31
N TYR A 136 0.22 -6.64 8.25
CA TYR A 136 0.98 -5.40 8.16
C TYR A 136 0.17 -4.42 7.31
N LEU A 137 -0.18 -3.30 7.90
CA LEU A 137 -0.94 -2.22 7.26
C LEU A 137 -0.13 -0.94 7.27
N SER A 138 -0.04 -0.25 6.15
CA SER A 138 0.43 1.13 6.13
C SER A 138 -0.56 2.04 5.42
N THR A 139 -0.77 3.23 5.96
CA THR A 139 -1.67 4.25 5.43
C THR A 139 -1.19 5.66 5.76
N VAL A 140 -1.93 6.66 5.32
CA VAL A 140 -1.62 8.07 5.58
C VAL A 140 -2.27 8.55 6.88
N PHE A 141 -1.47 9.10 7.78
CA PHE A 141 -1.96 9.90 8.90
C PHE A 141 -1.60 11.37 8.68
N LYS A 142 -2.57 12.26 8.86
CA LYS A 142 -2.41 13.68 8.60
C LYS A 142 -2.71 14.53 9.82
N LYS A 143 -1.86 15.49 10.11
CA LYS A 143 -2.14 16.54 11.09
C LYS A 143 -3.02 17.65 10.46
N TRP A 144 -3.72 18.39 11.28
CA TRP A 144 -4.61 19.47 10.84
C TRP A 144 -3.90 20.55 9.99
N TYR A 145 -2.62 20.78 10.22
CA TYR A 145 -1.78 21.73 9.47
C TYR A 145 -1.10 21.10 8.24
N GLY A 146 -1.36 19.82 7.96
CA GLY A 146 -0.75 19.13 6.82
C GLY A 146 -1.14 19.77 5.49
N TRP A 147 -0.13 20.12 4.71
CA TRP A 147 -0.29 20.74 3.40
C TRP A 147 0.46 19.94 2.33
N TYR A 148 -0.16 19.83 1.13
CA TYR A 148 0.47 19.25 -0.05
C TYR A 148 -0.10 19.91 -1.31
N PHE A 149 0.38 19.53 -2.49
CA PHE A 149 0.06 20.19 -3.77
C PHE A 149 -1.33 19.86 -4.32
N TYR A 150 -1.97 18.78 -3.86
CA TYR A 150 -3.26 18.34 -4.36
C TYR A 150 -4.41 18.78 -3.46
N ARG A 151 -5.56 19.04 -4.09
CA ARG A 151 -6.82 19.31 -3.38
C ARG A 151 -7.90 18.32 -3.81
N ASN A 152 -8.60 17.78 -2.84
CA ASN A 152 -9.83 17.04 -3.05
C ASN A 152 -10.91 17.58 -2.09
N ASN A 153 -12.10 17.95 -2.63
CA ASN A 153 -13.22 18.53 -1.87
C ASN A 153 -12.81 19.68 -0.92
N GLY A 154 -11.95 20.58 -1.42
CA GLY A 154 -11.46 21.74 -0.66
C GLY A 154 -10.40 21.44 0.40
N ARG A 155 -10.00 20.19 0.60
CA ARG A 155 -8.96 19.78 1.54
C ARG A 155 -7.67 19.44 0.80
N TRP A 156 -6.53 19.75 1.42
CA TRP A 156 -5.24 19.31 0.94
C TRP A 156 -5.09 17.81 1.15
N VAL A 157 -4.68 17.08 0.13
CA VAL A 157 -4.50 15.63 0.13
C VAL A 157 -3.15 15.26 -0.45
N LEU A 158 -2.61 14.11 -0.01
CA LEU A 158 -1.35 13.59 -0.50
C LEU A 158 -1.49 13.03 -1.92
N ASP A 159 -2.65 12.44 -2.23
CA ASP A 159 -3.01 11.92 -3.54
C ASP A 159 -4.47 12.32 -3.86
N PRO A 160 -4.77 12.76 -5.11
CA PRO A 160 -6.14 13.14 -5.50
C PRO A 160 -7.14 11.98 -5.43
N THR A 161 -6.68 10.73 -5.46
CA THR A 161 -7.52 9.53 -5.38
C THR A 161 -7.87 9.11 -3.95
N HIS A 162 -7.29 9.76 -2.94
CA HIS A 162 -7.63 9.48 -1.54
C HIS A 162 -9.09 9.81 -1.25
N LEU A 163 -9.85 8.81 -0.82
CA LEU A 163 -11.20 8.98 -0.28
C LEU A 163 -11.15 9.57 1.13
N ARG A 164 -10.07 9.23 1.88
CA ARG A 164 -9.81 9.74 3.24
C ARG A 164 -8.33 9.82 3.54
N GLU A 165 -8.02 10.61 4.54
CA GLU A 165 -6.76 10.62 5.25
C GLU A 165 -7.09 10.66 6.74
N TYR A 166 -6.48 9.80 7.54
CA TYR A 166 -6.80 9.72 8.96
C TYR A 166 -6.21 10.90 9.72
N TYR A 167 -7.05 11.65 10.43
CA TYR A 167 -6.65 12.79 11.25
C TYR A 167 -6.53 12.43 12.72
N GLU A 168 -7.29 11.42 13.16
CA GLU A 168 -7.32 10.91 14.53
C GLU A 168 -7.12 9.41 14.53
N GLU A 169 -6.37 8.92 15.51
CA GLU A 169 -6.11 7.48 15.63
C GLU A 169 -7.39 6.68 15.86
N ASN A 170 -8.31 7.23 16.63
CA ASN A 170 -9.57 6.55 17.01
C ASN A 170 -10.40 6.14 15.80
N GLN A 171 -10.30 6.85 14.68
CA GLN A 171 -11.03 6.51 13.46
C GLN A 171 -10.64 5.12 12.94
N LEU A 172 -9.34 4.84 12.82
CA LEU A 172 -8.83 3.56 12.35
C LEU A 172 -8.82 2.51 13.45
N MET A 173 -8.49 2.89 14.70
CA MET A 173 -8.47 1.96 15.83
C MET A 173 -9.85 1.37 16.12
N GLY A 174 -10.91 2.17 16.00
CA GLY A 174 -12.28 1.69 16.14
C GLY A 174 -12.63 0.58 15.14
N LEU A 175 -12.22 0.74 13.87
CA LEU A 175 -12.39 -0.29 12.83
C LEU A 175 -11.58 -1.55 13.12
N ILE A 176 -10.33 -1.38 13.56
CA ILE A 176 -9.44 -2.50 13.91
C ILE A 176 -10.08 -3.35 15.01
N PHE A 177 -10.48 -2.73 16.11
CA PHE A 177 -11.03 -3.46 17.26
C PHE A 177 -12.41 -4.07 16.96
N SER A 178 -13.29 -3.35 16.24
CA SER A 178 -14.62 -3.86 15.89
C SER A 178 -14.59 -5.05 14.93
N ASN A 179 -13.48 -5.26 14.20
CA ASN A 179 -13.28 -6.41 13.30
C ASN A 179 -12.47 -7.54 13.95
N GLY A 180 -12.25 -7.52 15.26
CA GLY A 180 -11.60 -8.60 16.01
C GLY A 180 -10.08 -8.64 15.89
N PHE A 181 -9.44 -7.48 15.72
CA PHE A 181 -7.98 -7.38 15.66
C PHE A 181 -7.41 -6.75 16.93
N GLN A 182 -6.23 -7.21 17.30
CA GLN A 182 -5.36 -6.61 18.31
C GLN A 182 -4.21 -5.88 17.64
N VAL A 183 -3.85 -4.71 18.12
CA VAL A 183 -2.67 -3.96 17.66
C VAL A 183 -1.43 -4.50 18.38
N LEU A 184 -0.45 -4.97 17.63
CA LEU A 184 0.84 -5.42 18.14
C LEU A 184 1.91 -4.31 18.05
N GLU A 185 1.91 -3.56 16.95
CA GLU A 185 2.82 -2.44 16.73
C GLU A 185 2.04 -1.28 16.10
N ASN A 186 2.40 -0.05 16.51
CA ASN A 186 1.81 1.19 16.03
C ASN A 186 2.94 2.21 15.89
N ARG A 187 3.26 2.59 14.65
CA ARG A 187 4.37 3.49 14.34
C ARG A 187 3.94 4.55 13.36
N LYS A 188 4.36 5.78 13.59
CA LYS A 188 4.25 6.89 12.64
C LYS A 188 5.62 7.44 12.31
N SER A 189 5.92 7.58 11.02
CA SER A 189 7.15 8.21 10.52
C SER A 189 6.78 9.30 9.53
N LEU A 190 7.55 10.37 9.48
CA LEU A 190 7.32 11.45 8.50
C LEU A 190 7.37 10.89 7.09
N PHE A 191 6.46 11.37 6.24
CA PHE A 191 6.60 11.17 4.80
C PHE A 191 7.75 12.03 4.27
N TRP A 192 8.58 11.40 3.45
CA TRP A 192 9.68 12.05 2.77
C TRP A 192 9.42 12.07 1.27
N PHE A 193 9.66 13.21 0.67
CA PHE A 193 9.45 13.43 -0.76
C PHE A 193 10.78 13.75 -1.44
N PRO A 194 11.17 13.00 -2.49
CA PRO A 194 12.34 13.34 -3.28
C PRO A 194 12.15 14.66 -4.02
N VAL A 195 13.01 15.63 -3.76
CA VAL A 195 12.88 16.99 -4.38
C VAL A 195 12.91 16.90 -5.91
N ALA A 196 13.67 15.99 -6.46
CA ALA A 196 13.72 15.77 -7.91
C ALA A 196 12.37 15.39 -8.51
N ASP A 197 11.54 14.64 -7.77
CA ASP A 197 10.22 14.20 -8.26
C ASP A 197 9.26 15.37 -8.45
N PHE A 198 9.43 16.46 -7.71
CA PHE A 198 8.68 17.69 -7.93
C PHE A 198 8.93 18.26 -9.33
N PHE A 199 10.19 18.40 -9.71
CA PHE A 199 10.57 18.93 -11.03
C PHE A 199 10.19 17.98 -12.16
N VAL A 200 10.34 16.69 -11.96
CA VAL A 200 10.01 15.65 -12.95
C VAL A 200 8.50 15.61 -13.21
N ARG A 201 7.69 15.68 -12.14
CA ARG A 201 6.23 15.74 -12.25
C ARG A 201 5.76 17.07 -12.88
N TRP A 202 6.37 18.18 -12.50
CA TRP A 202 6.06 19.49 -13.10
C TRP A 202 6.37 19.51 -14.61
N ALA A 203 7.41 18.81 -15.03
CA ALA A 203 7.76 18.64 -16.45
C ALA A 203 6.90 17.58 -17.18
N GLY A 204 5.95 16.93 -16.51
CA GLY A 204 5.07 15.91 -17.09
C GLY A 204 5.76 14.61 -17.48
N VAL A 205 6.95 14.34 -16.94
CA VAL A 205 7.73 13.15 -17.28
C VAL A 205 7.30 11.98 -16.41
N ALA A 206 6.59 11.00 -16.99
CA ALA A 206 6.17 9.76 -16.32
C ALA A 206 6.99 8.52 -16.72
N ASN A 207 8.05 8.68 -17.53
CA ASN A 207 8.77 7.56 -18.13
C ASN A 207 9.76 6.90 -17.14
N ARG A 208 9.60 5.58 -16.92
CA ARG A 208 10.47 4.75 -16.08
C ARG A 208 11.96 4.91 -16.41
N ASN A 209 12.32 4.85 -17.69
CA ASN A 209 13.71 4.96 -18.13
C ASN A 209 14.36 6.28 -17.72
N PHE A 210 13.58 7.34 -17.51
CA PHE A 210 14.06 8.61 -17.01
C PHE A 210 14.43 8.52 -15.52
N TYR A 211 13.59 7.85 -14.72
CA TYR A 211 13.84 7.68 -13.27
C TYR A 211 15.02 6.76 -12.98
N GLU A 212 15.33 5.82 -13.88
CA GLU A 212 16.47 4.90 -13.77
C GLU A 212 17.83 5.54 -14.14
N LYS A 213 17.84 6.74 -14.74
CA LYS A 213 19.09 7.45 -15.01
C LYS A 213 19.85 7.72 -13.70
N LYS A 214 21.16 7.42 -13.69
CA LYS A 214 22.03 7.59 -12.50
C LYS A 214 21.92 8.98 -11.85
N ILE A 215 21.86 10.03 -12.66
CA ILE A 215 21.73 11.42 -12.19
C ILE A 215 20.39 11.62 -11.47
N VAL A 216 19.27 11.13 -12.05
CA VAL A 216 17.94 11.26 -11.44
C VAL A 216 17.88 10.45 -10.15
N SER A 217 18.41 9.23 -10.16
CA SER A 217 18.52 8.39 -8.97
C SER A 217 19.33 9.04 -7.85
N LEU A 218 20.42 9.72 -8.20
CA LEU A 218 21.25 10.47 -7.23
C LEU A 218 20.48 11.69 -6.66
N LEU A 219 19.84 12.47 -7.51
CA LEU A 219 19.04 13.64 -7.10
C LEU A 219 17.84 13.23 -6.22
N ARG A 220 17.25 12.07 -6.46
CA ARG A 220 16.15 11.52 -5.63
C ARG A 220 16.59 11.12 -4.22
N ARG A 221 17.89 11.05 -3.93
CA ARG A 221 18.38 10.86 -2.55
C ARG A 221 18.19 12.12 -1.69
N ILE A 222 18.07 13.28 -2.32
CA ILE A 222 17.75 14.53 -1.62
C ILE A 222 16.24 14.53 -1.36
N GLN A 223 15.87 14.29 -0.11
CA GLN A 223 14.48 14.21 0.31
C GLN A 223 14.16 15.31 1.32
N VAL A 224 12.93 15.80 1.27
CA VAL A 224 12.39 16.74 2.26
C VAL A 224 11.17 16.13 2.93
N PRO A 225 10.96 16.36 4.24
CA PRO A 225 9.78 15.87 4.91
C PRO A 225 8.54 16.66 4.44
N ILE A 226 7.44 15.94 4.22
CA ILE A 226 6.14 16.56 4.00
C ILE A 226 5.54 16.87 5.38
N LEU A 227 5.58 18.14 5.75
CA LEU A 227 5.12 18.56 7.08
C LEU A 227 3.64 18.23 7.29
N GLY A 228 3.35 17.60 8.42
CA GLY A 228 2.00 17.21 8.80
C GLY A 228 1.49 15.92 8.17
N TYR A 229 2.28 15.23 7.35
CA TYR A 229 1.95 13.92 6.80
C TYR A 229 2.89 12.85 7.33
N TYR A 230 2.30 11.71 7.70
CA TYR A 230 3.00 10.58 8.28
C TYR A 230 2.60 9.28 7.58
N ASN A 231 3.57 8.44 7.31
CA ASN A 231 3.32 7.03 7.03
C ASN A 231 2.96 6.36 8.36
N TRP A 232 1.75 5.86 8.45
CA TRP A 232 1.25 5.18 9.64
C TRP A 232 1.26 3.68 9.41
N GLU A 233 2.16 3.02 10.12
CA GLU A 233 2.40 1.58 10.02
C GLU A 233 1.83 0.88 11.25
N LEU A 234 1.10 -0.19 11.01
CA LEU A 234 0.46 -1.02 12.02
C LEU A 234 0.78 -2.49 11.77
N VAL A 235 1.05 -3.21 12.84
CA VAL A 235 1.03 -4.67 12.83
C VAL A 235 -0.14 -5.12 13.70
N LEU A 236 -1.05 -5.89 13.11
CA LEU A 236 -2.25 -6.37 13.75
C LEU A 236 -2.23 -7.89 13.83
N LYS A 237 -2.95 -8.43 14.79
CA LYS A 237 -3.19 -9.87 14.97
C LYS A 237 -4.69 -10.12 15.05
N LYS A 238 -5.20 -11.12 14.34
CA LYS A 238 -6.58 -11.58 14.46
C LYS A 238 -6.74 -12.39 15.74
N LEU A 239 -7.80 -12.09 16.52
CA LEU A 239 -8.15 -12.77 17.77
C LEU A 239 -8.93 -14.07 17.53
#